data_39e90efa3a9cdaa7e49b413b7ce971e3
#
_entry.id   39e90efa3a9cdaa7e49b413b7ce971e3
#
_cell.length_a   1.000
_cell.length_b   1.000
_cell.length_c   1.000
_cell.angle_alpha   90.00
_cell.angle_beta   90.00
_cell.angle_gamma   90.00
#
_symmetry.space_group_name_H-M   'P 1'
#
loop_
_entity.id
_entity.type
_entity.pdbx_description
1 polymer ?
#
loop_
_entity_poly.entity_id
_entity_poly.type
_entity_poly.pdbx_seq_one_letter_code
_entity_poly.pdbx_strand_id
1 'polypeptide(L)' 'MTDLDQFRAELADSLAGLSPSQRLKAGREMADRLGVVLAAIERGEIDASATETARLQGAAVALATLAG' A
#
# COMPACT_ATOMS: atom_id res chain seq x y z
N MET A 1 14.32 -13.96 0.47
CA MET A 1 13.08 -13.20 0.75
C MET A 1 13.32 -11.73 0.55
N THR A 2 12.37 -11.05 -0.05
CA THR A 2 12.46 -9.61 -0.29
C THR A 2 11.78 -8.85 0.84
N ASP A 3 12.16 -7.60 1.02
CA ASP A 3 11.52 -6.70 1.99
C ASP A 3 10.01 -6.58 1.74
N LEU A 4 9.59 -6.75 0.49
CA LEU A 4 8.18 -6.70 0.12
C LEU A 4 7.39 -7.87 0.71
N ASP A 5 7.96 -9.09 0.73
CA ASP A 5 7.30 -10.25 1.31
C ASP A 5 7.17 -10.11 2.82
N GLN A 6 8.20 -9.57 3.47
CA GLN A 6 8.17 -9.26 4.90
C GLN A 6 7.10 -8.20 5.20
N PHE A 7 7.03 -7.16 4.39
CA PHE A 7 6.02 -6.11 4.52
C PHE A 7 4.61 -6.68 4.40
N ARG A 8 4.38 -7.57 3.44
CA ARG A 8 3.09 -8.25 3.27
C ARG A 8 2.71 -9.07 4.49
N ALA A 9 3.67 -9.82 5.05
CA ALA A 9 3.43 -10.65 6.23
C ALA A 9 3.07 -9.78 7.44
N GLU A 10 3.81 -8.72 7.68
CA GLU A 10 3.55 -7.77 8.76
C GLU A 10 2.19 -7.10 8.60
N LEU A 11 1.85 -6.70 7.39
CA LEU A 11 0.56 -6.09 7.09
C LEU A 11 -0.59 -7.06 7.34
N ALA A 12 -0.44 -8.32 6.90
CA ALA A 12 -1.44 -9.35 7.12
C ALA A 12 -1.65 -9.61 8.60
N ASP A 13 -0.57 -9.70 9.40
CA ASP A 13 -0.63 -9.89 10.84
C ASP A 13 -1.32 -8.71 11.53
N SER A 14 -1.00 -7.50 11.13
CA SER A 14 -1.61 -6.30 11.67
C SER A 14 -3.12 -6.24 11.38
N LEU A 15 -3.52 -6.61 10.17
CA LEU A 15 -4.92 -6.59 9.75
C LEU A 15 -5.74 -7.74 10.34
N ALA A 16 -5.11 -8.88 10.64
CA ALA A 16 -5.79 -10.06 11.17
C ALA A 16 -6.44 -9.82 12.53
N GLY A 17 -5.88 -8.91 13.35
CA GLY A 17 -6.41 -8.55 14.66
C GLY A 17 -7.51 -7.48 14.62
N LEU A 18 -7.87 -6.97 13.45
CA LEU A 18 -8.84 -5.90 13.31
C LEU A 18 -10.23 -6.43 12.95
N SER A 19 -11.26 -5.69 13.35
CA SER A 19 -12.63 -5.95 12.89
C SER A 19 -12.74 -5.63 11.38
N PRO A 20 -13.79 -6.12 10.68
CA PRO A 20 -13.97 -5.79 9.26
C PRO A 20 -14.03 -4.28 8.98
N SER A 21 -14.68 -3.51 9.82
CA SER A 21 -14.74 -2.05 9.64
C SER A 21 -13.41 -1.38 9.90
N GLN A 22 -12.63 -1.87 10.87
CA GLN A 22 -11.28 -1.38 11.15
C GLN A 22 -10.33 -1.71 9.99
N ARG A 23 -10.46 -2.90 9.39
CA ARG A 23 -9.67 -3.30 8.21
C ARG A 23 -9.96 -2.40 7.02
N LEU A 24 -11.22 -2.09 6.77
CA LEU A 24 -11.63 -1.17 5.70
C LEU A 24 -10.99 0.20 5.89
N LYS A 25 -11.09 0.73 7.10
CA LYS A 25 -10.52 2.05 7.43
C LYS A 25 -9.00 2.06 7.25
N ALA A 26 -8.33 1.05 7.79
CA ALA A 26 -6.86 0.93 7.66
C ALA A 26 -6.44 0.80 6.19
N GLY A 27 -7.15 0.01 5.40
CA GLY A 27 -6.89 -0.15 3.97
C GLY A 27 -7.03 1.17 3.21
N ARG A 28 -8.06 1.95 3.50
CA ARG A 28 -8.26 3.27 2.89
C ARG A 28 -7.16 4.25 3.25
N GLU A 29 -6.77 4.30 4.52
CA GLU A 29 -5.69 5.18 4.98
C GLU A 29 -4.37 4.83 4.31
N MET A 30 -4.06 3.54 4.18
CA MET A 30 -2.85 3.08 3.49
C MET A 30 -2.90 3.38 2.00
N ALA A 31 -4.04 3.17 1.35
CA ALA A 31 -4.22 3.49 -0.06
C ALA A 31 -4.04 4.99 -0.32
N ASP A 32 -4.59 5.83 0.56
CA ASP A 32 -4.44 7.28 0.46
C ASP A 32 -2.96 7.69 0.58
N ARG A 33 -2.23 7.11 1.52
CA ARG A 33 -0.80 7.37 1.69
C ARG A 33 0.01 6.95 0.47
N LEU A 34 -0.28 5.78 -0.09
CA LEU A 34 0.37 5.32 -1.32
C LEU A 34 0.04 6.24 -2.50
N GLY A 35 -1.19 6.73 -2.58
CA GLY A 35 -1.59 7.68 -3.59
C GLY A 35 -0.79 8.98 -3.53
N VAL A 36 -0.52 9.48 -2.32
CA VAL A 36 0.32 10.67 -2.11
C VAL A 36 1.76 10.42 -2.58
N VAL A 37 2.32 9.26 -2.24
CA VAL A 37 3.68 8.88 -2.66
C VAL A 37 3.76 8.75 -4.18
N LEU A 38 2.80 8.08 -4.81
CA LEU A 38 2.75 7.91 -6.26
C LEU A 38 2.63 9.25 -6.98
N ALA A 39 1.81 10.15 -6.46
CA ALA A 39 1.69 11.50 -7.01
C ALA A 39 3.01 12.28 -6.89
N ALA A 40 3.73 12.14 -5.79
CA ALA A 40 5.03 12.77 -5.61
C ALA A 40 6.07 12.21 -6.59
N ILE A 41 6.03 10.91 -6.89
CA ILE A 41 6.89 10.28 -7.90
C ILE A 41 6.58 10.86 -9.29
N GLU A 42 5.29 10.99 -9.63
CA GLU A 42 4.87 11.57 -10.91
C GLU A 42 5.32 13.02 -11.09
N ARG A 43 5.34 13.79 -10.01
CA ARG A 43 5.81 15.18 -10.03
C ARG A 43 7.33 15.31 -9.98
N GLY A 44 8.06 14.19 -9.86
CA GLY A 44 9.51 14.20 -9.76
C GLY A 44 10.05 14.63 -8.39
N GLU A 45 9.22 14.68 -7.38
CA GLU A 45 9.62 15.02 -6.01
C GLU A 45 10.32 13.86 -5.31
N ILE A 46 10.02 12.64 -5.72
CA ILE A 46 10.63 11.40 -5.20
C ILE A 46 11.14 10.60 -6.38
N ASP A 47 12.41 10.18 -6.31
CA ASP A 47 12.98 9.29 -7.29
C ASP A 47 12.58 7.85 -7.01
N ALA A 48 12.04 7.17 -8.02
CA ALA A 48 11.73 5.75 -7.94
C ALA A 48 11.94 5.11 -9.30
N SER A 49 12.44 3.87 -9.31
CA SER A 49 12.55 3.10 -10.54
C SER A 49 11.16 2.72 -11.06
N ALA A 50 11.07 2.36 -12.33
CA ALA A 50 9.82 1.88 -12.92
C ALA A 50 9.31 0.63 -12.19
N THR A 51 10.21 -0.25 -11.76
CA THR A 51 9.87 -1.44 -10.98
C THR A 51 9.28 -1.09 -9.62
N GLU A 52 9.89 -0.16 -8.91
CA GLU A 52 9.39 0.31 -7.61
C GLU A 52 8.03 0.98 -7.75
N THR A 53 7.87 1.82 -8.76
CA THR A 53 6.59 2.48 -9.06
C THR A 53 5.49 1.47 -9.34
N ALA A 54 5.78 0.45 -10.15
CA ALA A 54 4.82 -0.61 -10.47
C ALA A 54 4.41 -1.40 -9.22
N ARG A 55 5.35 -1.67 -8.31
CA ARG A 55 5.05 -2.36 -7.05
C ARG A 55 4.15 -1.52 -6.15
N LEU A 56 4.42 -0.22 -6.05
CA LEU A 56 3.59 0.70 -5.27
C LEU A 56 2.18 0.81 -5.85
N GLN A 57 2.05 0.88 -7.17
CA GLN A 57 0.76 0.88 -7.86
C GLN A 57 -0.01 -0.40 -7.59
N GLY A 58 0.65 -1.55 -7.65
CA GLY A 58 0.05 -2.84 -7.33
C GLY A 58 -0.44 -2.91 -5.89
N ALA A 59 0.35 -2.41 -4.95
CA ALA A 59 -0.03 -2.34 -3.55
C ALA A 59 -1.24 -1.43 -3.34
N ALA A 60 -1.29 -0.27 -4.00
CA ALA A 60 -2.41 0.65 -3.92
C ALA A 60 -3.70 0.01 -4.44
N VAL A 61 -3.63 -0.71 -5.56
CA VAL A 61 -4.79 -1.44 -6.11
C VAL A 61 -5.27 -2.53 -5.15
N ALA A 62 -4.35 -3.30 -4.58
CA ALA A 62 -4.68 -4.35 -3.63
C ALA A 62 -5.37 -3.79 -2.38
N LEU A 63 -4.87 -2.68 -1.83
CA LEU A 63 -5.46 -2.02 -0.67
C LEU A 63 -6.84 -1.43 -1.00
N ALA A 64 -6.99 -0.84 -2.18
CA ALA A 64 -8.29 -0.32 -2.63
C ALA A 64 -9.32 -1.44 -2.79
N THR A 65 -8.91 -2.61 -3.29
CA THR A 65 -9.77 -3.78 -3.40
C THR A 65 -10.21 -4.29 -2.03
N LEU A 66 -9.30 -4.32 -1.06
CA LEU A 66 -9.62 -4.71 0.32
C LEU A 66 -10.57 -3.72 0.99
N ALA A 67 -10.40 -2.44 0.70
CA ALA A 67 -11.21 -1.38 1.28
C ALA A 67 -12.56 -1.20 0.58
N GLY A 68 -12.63 -1.67 -0.64
CA GLY A 68 -13.77 -1.46 -1.51
C GLY A 68 -14.81 -2.48 -1.49
#